data_3e018f8ef6bc0c8bade62c128da9a94f
#
_entry.id   3e018f8ef6bc0c8bade62c128da9a94f
#
_cell.length_a   1.000
_cell.length_b   1.000
_cell.length_c   1.000
_cell.angle_alpha   90.00
_cell.angle_beta   90.00
_cell.angle_gamma   90.00
#
_symmetry.space_group_name_H-M   'P 1'
#
loop_
_entity.id
_entity.type
_entity.pdbx_description
1 polymer ?
#
loop_
_entity_poly.entity_id
_entity_poly.type
_entity_poly.pdbx_seq_one_letter_code
_entity_poly.pdbx_strand_id
1 'polypeptide(L)'
;MTTALRPPPAFHLLAKPTGATCNLDCAYCFFLSKEMLYPGSRFRMADELLASYIRQLIEAHTVPEVQIAWQGGEPTLMGLPFFERSIELVEQYRKPGMRVTYAIQTNGTLLDDAWAAFFKQHNFLVGISIDGPRAMHDAYRVDKGGQPTFDKVMRGLGFLQAHGVEYNTLTTLHRANADHPVEVYRFLRNECKSNFIQFIPIIERVPASALTQADAAAQLAVPGQVSTAPWSSWRDRPLYTQAGELITDRSLLPEQYGDFLIGVFEEWVRRDVGAVYVQMFDVALANWIGEPPGLCVHAKTCGLALAIEHNGDLYSCDHFVEPAYKLGNILETPMIELVASPQQQQFGQDKFDTLPQYCLECDVRFACHGGCPKDRFLHTPDGAPGLNYLCAGFKRFFHHIDEPMRVMAGLLRQRRAPAEIMRLYQERDQRLAETFADAGRNDPCPCGSGKKFKQCHGRR
;
A
#
# COMPACT_ATOMS: atom_id res chain seq x y z
N MET A 1 -2.97 -15.43 37.73
CA MET A 1 -1.76 -14.59 37.53
C MET A 1 -1.80 -14.10 36.10
N THR A 2 -2.23 -12.90 35.87
CA THR A 2 -2.16 -12.23 34.58
C THR A 2 -0.68 -12.02 34.26
N THR A 3 -0.14 -12.79 33.33
CA THR A 3 1.18 -12.52 32.78
C THR A 3 1.16 -11.09 32.26
N ALA A 4 1.95 -10.23 32.87
CA ALA A 4 2.11 -8.87 32.39
C ALA A 4 2.56 -8.95 30.91
N LEU A 5 1.73 -8.49 30.00
CA LEU A 5 1.99 -8.51 28.57
C LEU A 5 3.22 -7.62 28.31
N ARG A 6 4.25 -8.18 27.73
CA ARG A 6 5.46 -7.41 27.40
C ARG A 6 5.15 -6.51 26.19
N PRO A 7 5.38 -5.19 26.33
CA PRO A 7 5.23 -4.29 25.20
C PRO A 7 6.23 -4.68 24.07
N PRO A 8 5.85 -4.47 22.80
CA PRO A 8 6.77 -4.69 21.71
C PRO A 8 7.96 -3.71 21.79
N PRO A 9 9.17 -4.12 21.39
CA PRO A 9 10.34 -3.25 21.43
C PRO A 9 10.26 -2.07 20.45
N ALA A 10 9.46 -2.24 19.40
CA ALA A 10 9.19 -1.25 18.36
C ALA A 10 7.83 -1.50 17.70
N PHE A 11 7.24 -0.45 17.19
CA PHE A 11 6.03 -0.47 16.35
C PHE A 11 6.04 0.71 15.39
N HIS A 12 5.28 0.60 14.31
CA HIS A 12 5.08 1.70 13.37
C HIS A 12 3.80 2.46 13.73
N LEU A 13 3.85 3.78 13.66
CA LEU A 13 2.71 4.64 13.97
C LEU A 13 2.52 5.69 12.87
N LEU A 14 1.40 5.58 12.15
CA LEU A 14 0.98 6.58 11.18
C LEU A 14 0.22 7.70 11.88
N ALA A 15 0.82 8.87 11.95
CA ALA A 15 0.20 10.04 12.58
C ALA A 15 -0.57 10.86 11.55
N LYS A 16 -1.82 11.19 11.89
CA LYS A 16 -2.79 11.88 11.04
C LYS A 16 -3.10 13.27 11.58
N PRO A 17 -2.19 14.25 11.41
CA PRO A 17 -2.30 15.55 12.05
C PRO A 17 -3.49 16.38 11.53
N THR A 18 -3.97 16.08 10.32
CA THR A 18 -5.16 16.70 9.71
C THR A 18 -6.39 15.79 9.73
N GLY A 19 -6.30 14.63 10.42
CA GLY A 19 -7.35 13.62 10.35
C GLY A 19 -7.74 13.29 8.92
N ALA A 20 -9.03 13.32 8.60
CA ALA A 20 -9.56 13.06 7.26
C ALA A 20 -9.55 14.30 6.34
N THR A 21 -9.14 15.49 6.82
CA THR A 21 -9.16 16.71 5.99
C THR A 21 -8.12 16.65 4.89
N CYS A 22 -8.55 16.84 3.65
CA CYS A 22 -7.72 16.86 2.46
C CYS A 22 -8.18 17.98 1.51
N ASN A 23 -7.25 18.51 0.71
CA ASN A 23 -7.53 19.46 -0.37
C ASN A 23 -7.97 18.76 -1.67
N LEU A 24 -7.89 17.44 -1.74
CA LEU A 24 -8.40 16.61 -2.83
C LEU A 24 -9.70 15.91 -2.46
N ASP A 25 -10.39 15.41 -3.50
CA ASP A 25 -11.60 14.59 -3.40
C ASP A 25 -11.45 13.31 -4.23
N CYS A 26 -10.36 12.57 -4.00
CA CYS A 26 -10.11 11.34 -4.74
C CYS A 26 -11.28 10.37 -4.61
N ALA A 27 -11.80 9.93 -5.75
CA ALA A 27 -13.05 9.16 -5.82
C ALA A 27 -13.03 7.87 -4.99
N TYR A 28 -11.88 7.23 -4.86
CA TYR A 28 -11.66 5.99 -4.13
C TYR A 28 -11.15 6.15 -2.69
N CYS A 29 -11.01 7.37 -2.18
CA CYS A 29 -10.37 7.58 -0.88
C CYS A 29 -11.20 6.99 0.26
N PHE A 30 -10.69 5.93 0.87
CA PHE A 30 -11.32 5.28 2.01
C PHE A 30 -11.29 6.13 3.29
N PHE A 31 -10.43 7.14 3.31
CA PHE A 31 -10.16 7.92 4.52
C PHE A 31 -11.01 9.19 4.62
N LEU A 32 -11.42 9.81 3.50
CA LEU A 32 -12.24 11.03 3.53
C LEU A 32 -13.53 10.90 4.33
N SER A 33 -14.22 9.76 4.22
CA SER A 33 -15.47 9.51 4.97
C SER A 33 -15.26 9.42 6.49
N LYS A 34 -14.02 9.23 6.97
CA LYS A 34 -13.70 9.20 8.40
C LYS A 34 -13.92 10.56 9.10
N GLU A 35 -14.12 11.63 8.34
CA GLU A 35 -14.59 12.91 8.87
C GLU A 35 -15.87 12.74 9.70
N MET A 36 -16.75 11.82 9.33
CA MET A 36 -17.99 11.53 10.06
C MET A 36 -17.78 10.96 11.47
N LEU A 37 -16.61 10.44 11.80
CA LEU A 37 -16.28 9.92 13.13
C LEU A 37 -16.02 11.04 14.15
N TYR A 38 -15.75 12.26 13.68
CA TYR A 38 -15.35 13.39 14.51
C TYR A 38 -16.18 14.64 14.20
N PRO A 39 -17.51 14.61 14.41
CA PRO A 39 -18.38 15.72 14.09
C PRO A 39 -17.99 16.97 14.88
N GLY A 40 -17.86 18.11 14.20
CA GLY A 40 -17.47 19.39 14.79
C GLY A 40 -15.96 19.55 15.06
N SER A 41 -15.13 18.58 14.72
CA SER A 41 -13.67 18.69 14.82
C SER A 41 -13.13 19.74 13.83
N ARG A 42 -12.03 20.40 14.23
CA ARG A 42 -11.24 21.25 13.33
C ARG A 42 -10.20 20.45 12.52
N PHE A 43 -10.04 19.15 12.81
CA PHE A 43 -9.08 18.27 12.16
C PHE A 43 -7.66 18.85 12.10
N ARG A 44 -7.19 19.35 13.23
CA ARG A 44 -5.82 19.84 13.41
C ARG A 44 -5.26 19.38 14.74
N MET A 45 -4.13 18.70 14.71
CA MET A 45 -3.40 18.28 15.90
C MET A 45 -2.88 19.53 16.64
N ALA A 46 -3.22 19.66 17.91
CA ALA A 46 -2.76 20.75 18.76
C ALA A 46 -1.30 20.54 19.20
N ASP A 47 -0.59 21.63 19.58
CA ASP A 47 0.83 21.57 19.97
C ASP A 47 1.04 20.67 21.19
N GLU A 48 0.14 20.72 22.18
CA GLU A 48 0.21 19.89 23.38
C GLU A 48 0.10 18.38 23.05
N LEU A 49 -0.75 18.05 22.09
CA LEU A 49 -0.89 16.68 21.61
C LEU A 49 0.33 16.26 20.80
N LEU A 50 0.85 17.15 19.92
CA LEU A 50 2.07 16.90 19.16
C LEU A 50 3.25 16.60 20.09
N ALA A 51 3.42 17.41 21.14
CA ALA A 51 4.47 17.20 22.15
C ALA A 51 4.30 15.87 22.90
N SER A 52 3.06 15.55 23.31
CA SER A 52 2.74 14.27 23.96
C SER A 52 2.99 13.08 23.05
N TYR A 53 2.57 13.17 21.78
CA TYR A 53 2.78 12.13 20.78
C TYR A 53 4.27 11.81 20.57
N ILE A 54 5.07 12.83 20.28
CA ILE A 54 6.50 12.66 20.00
C ILE A 54 7.22 12.10 21.24
N ARG A 55 6.96 12.66 22.41
CA ARG A 55 7.55 12.20 23.68
C ARG A 55 7.21 10.73 23.92
N GLN A 56 5.93 10.35 23.89
CA GLN A 56 5.48 9.00 24.18
C GLN A 56 5.97 8.00 23.12
N LEU A 57 6.05 8.38 21.84
CA LEU A 57 6.57 7.53 20.78
C LEU A 57 8.05 7.20 21.06
N ILE A 58 8.87 8.20 21.38
CA ILE A 58 10.29 8.02 21.69
C ILE A 58 10.49 7.19 22.96
N GLU A 59 9.70 7.47 24.01
CA GLU A 59 9.75 6.74 25.29
C GLU A 59 9.38 5.26 25.12
N ALA A 60 8.38 4.95 24.29
CA ALA A 60 7.86 3.62 24.06
C ALA A 60 8.84 2.69 23.30
N HIS A 61 9.75 3.26 22.52
CA HIS A 61 10.70 2.47 21.74
C HIS A 61 11.97 2.14 22.52
N THR A 62 12.39 0.87 22.47
CA THR A 62 13.64 0.38 23.09
C THR A 62 14.71 0.04 22.06
N VAL A 63 14.42 0.23 20.77
CA VAL A 63 15.36 0.05 19.65
C VAL A 63 16.12 1.34 19.34
N PRO A 64 17.28 1.26 18.67
CA PRO A 64 18.11 2.44 18.39
C PRO A 64 17.54 3.36 17.31
N GLU A 65 16.50 2.95 16.60
CA GLU A 65 15.88 3.74 15.52
C GLU A 65 14.38 3.84 15.71
N VAL A 66 13.84 5.06 15.53
CA VAL A 66 12.40 5.37 15.58
C VAL A 66 12.03 6.17 14.35
N GLN A 67 10.91 5.84 13.72
CA GLN A 67 10.38 6.59 12.60
C GLN A 67 9.16 7.41 13.01
N ILE A 68 9.15 8.68 12.65
CA ILE A 68 7.96 9.54 12.69
C ILE A 68 7.38 9.58 11.29
N ALA A 69 6.17 9.02 11.13
CA ALA A 69 5.50 8.91 9.84
C ALA A 69 4.20 9.72 9.83
N TRP A 70 4.14 10.69 8.94
CA TRP A 70 2.99 11.58 8.76
C TRP A 70 2.14 11.13 7.58
N GLN A 71 0.84 11.05 7.79
CA GLN A 71 -0.16 10.68 6.78
C GLN A 71 -1.50 11.36 7.14
N GLY A 72 -2.61 10.90 6.62
CA GLY A 72 -3.97 11.34 6.91
C GLY A 72 -4.70 11.74 5.64
N GLY A 73 -5.51 12.80 5.71
CA GLY A 73 -6.06 13.42 4.53
C GLY A 73 -4.95 14.02 3.69
N GLU A 74 -4.49 15.22 4.02
CA GLU A 74 -3.26 15.79 3.46
C GLU A 74 -2.46 16.48 4.57
N PRO A 75 -1.35 15.89 5.03
CA PRO A 75 -0.59 16.41 6.16
C PRO A 75 0.03 17.79 5.91
N THR A 76 0.37 18.14 4.66
CA THR A 76 0.94 19.46 4.32
C THR A 76 -0.01 20.63 4.60
N LEU A 77 -1.31 20.39 4.78
CA LEU A 77 -2.27 21.40 5.24
C LEU A 77 -1.97 21.93 6.66
N MET A 78 -1.15 21.22 7.44
CA MET A 78 -0.67 21.74 8.72
C MET A 78 0.27 22.94 8.55
N GLY A 79 0.95 23.07 7.41
CA GLY A 79 1.97 24.07 7.14
C GLY A 79 3.34 23.74 7.73
N LEU A 80 4.39 24.32 7.17
CA LEU A 80 5.80 24.09 7.60
C LEU A 80 6.02 24.29 9.10
N PRO A 81 5.48 25.33 9.76
CA PRO A 81 5.72 25.56 11.20
C PRO A 81 5.35 24.37 12.09
N PHE A 82 4.34 23.58 11.71
CA PHE A 82 3.99 22.36 12.45
C PHE A 82 5.11 21.32 12.38
N PHE A 83 5.70 21.13 11.21
CA PHE A 83 6.77 20.15 11.01
C PHE A 83 8.09 20.63 11.61
N GLU A 84 8.40 21.93 11.52
CA GLU A 84 9.53 22.54 12.24
C GLU A 84 9.40 22.31 13.75
N ARG A 85 8.22 22.55 14.30
CA ARG A 85 7.93 22.27 15.72
C ARG A 85 8.09 20.79 16.05
N SER A 86 7.72 19.88 15.16
CA SER A 86 7.92 18.45 15.37
C SER A 86 9.40 18.08 15.47
N ILE A 87 10.27 18.70 14.64
CA ILE A 87 11.72 18.50 14.73
C ILE A 87 12.29 19.01 16.06
N GLU A 88 11.90 20.21 16.52
CA GLU A 88 12.32 20.75 17.82
C GLU A 88 11.95 19.80 18.97
N LEU A 89 10.74 19.26 18.97
CA LEU A 89 10.29 18.32 19.99
C LEU A 89 11.07 17.00 19.94
N VAL A 90 11.43 16.52 18.75
CA VAL A 90 12.28 15.35 18.62
C VAL A 90 13.65 15.61 19.25
N GLU A 91 14.30 16.73 18.96
CA GLU A 91 15.58 17.07 19.56
C GLU A 91 15.48 17.22 21.09
N GLN A 92 14.35 17.69 21.60
CA GLN A 92 14.09 17.79 23.05
C GLN A 92 13.97 16.42 23.73
N TYR A 93 13.31 15.43 23.08
CA TYR A 93 12.98 14.15 23.71
C TYR A 93 13.85 12.98 23.28
N ARG A 94 14.66 13.13 22.21
CA ARG A 94 15.49 12.08 21.67
C ARG A 94 16.44 11.49 22.73
N LYS A 95 16.42 10.15 22.85
CA LYS A 95 17.34 9.44 23.75
C LYS A 95 18.78 9.46 23.20
N PRO A 96 19.81 9.47 24.06
CA PRO A 96 21.19 9.36 23.62
C PRO A 96 21.41 8.13 22.72
N GLY A 97 22.03 8.32 21.57
CA GLY A 97 22.29 7.26 20.59
C GLY A 97 21.09 6.81 19.75
N MET A 98 19.87 7.35 19.99
CA MET A 98 18.72 7.06 19.18
C MET A 98 18.74 7.84 17.86
N ARG A 99 18.52 7.16 16.75
CA ARG A 99 18.30 7.76 15.43
C ARG A 99 16.81 7.94 15.21
N VAL A 100 16.38 9.13 14.85
CA VAL A 100 15.01 9.41 14.44
C VAL A 100 14.99 9.66 12.93
N THR A 101 14.11 8.97 12.22
CA THR A 101 13.88 9.14 10.78
C THR A 101 12.50 9.72 10.55
N TYR A 102 12.32 10.40 9.43
CA TYR A 102 11.08 11.10 9.12
C TYR A 102 10.52 10.61 7.80
N ALA A 103 9.22 10.35 7.76
CA ALA A 103 8.51 10.04 6.54
C ALA A 103 7.21 10.85 6.46
N ILE A 104 6.82 11.21 5.25
CA ILE A 104 5.55 11.87 4.98
C ILE A 104 4.91 11.29 3.73
N GLN A 105 3.62 10.94 3.81
CA GLN A 105 2.82 10.57 2.65
C GLN A 105 1.95 11.75 2.26
N THR A 106 2.11 12.23 1.03
CA THR A 106 1.41 13.43 0.52
C THR A 106 0.83 13.19 -0.88
N ASN A 107 -0.23 13.91 -1.21
CA ASN A 107 -0.73 13.99 -2.58
C ASN A 107 0.15 14.88 -3.49
N GLY A 108 1.14 15.57 -2.94
CA GLY A 108 2.13 16.36 -3.66
C GLY A 108 1.65 17.68 -4.25
N THR A 109 0.35 18.00 -4.20
CA THR A 109 -0.20 19.17 -4.91
C THR A 109 0.17 20.52 -4.28
N LEU A 110 0.53 20.52 -2.99
CA LEU A 110 0.90 21.72 -2.22
C LEU A 110 2.42 21.88 -2.06
N LEU A 111 3.21 20.96 -2.60
CA LEU A 111 4.65 21.05 -2.52
C LEU A 111 5.18 22.20 -3.37
N ASP A 112 6.15 22.91 -2.80
CA ASP A 112 6.88 24.02 -3.40
C ASP A 112 8.37 23.98 -3.00
N ASP A 113 9.10 25.02 -3.34
CA ASP A 113 10.53 25.14 -3.05
C ASP A 113 10.83 25.08 -1.53
N ALA A 114 10.00 25.73 -0.70
CA ALA A 114 10.18 25.77 0.75
C ALA A 114 9.97 24.38 1.37
N TRP A 115 8.94 23.64 0.93
CA TRP A 115 8.72 22.27 1.35
C TRP A 115 9.88 21.34 0.97
N ALA A 116 10.34 21.43 -0.29
CA ALA A 116 11.43 20.57 -0.76
C ALA A 116 12.75 20.88 -0.03
N ALA A 117 13.06 22.17 0.23
CA ALA A 117 14.21 22.58 1.04
C ALA A 117 14.12 22.01 2.47
N PHE A 118 12.98 22.11 3.12
CA PHE A 118 12.74 21.55 4.47
C PHE A 118 12.93 20.03 4.49
N PHE A 119 12.34 19.31 3.55
CA PHE A 119 12.46 17.85 3.48
C PHE A 119 13.91 17.42 3.25
N LYS A 120 14.63 18.13 2.39
CA LYS A 120 16.06 17.85 2.15
C LYS A 120 16.90 18.09 3.39
N GLN A 121 16.69 19.23 4.06
CA GLN A 121 17.43 19.61 5.28
C GLN A 121 17.29 18.57 6.38
N HIS A 122 16.08 18.02 6.55
CA HIS A 122 15.76 17.09 7.64
C HIS A 122 15.73 15.62 7.21
N ASN A 123 16.18 15.30 5.99
CA ASN A 123 16.28 13.93 5.44
C ASN A 123 14.91 13.18 5.51
N PHE A 124 13.83 13.85 5.11
CA PHE A 124 12.55 13.17 4.98
C PHE A 124 12.55 12.19 3.81
N LEU A 125 11.93 11.04 4.03
CA LEU A 125 11.45 10.19 2.95
C LEU A 125 10.03 10.64 2.57
N VAL A 126 9.84 11.09 1.33
CA VAL A 126 8.56 11.59 0.85
C VAL A 126 7.85 10.55 -0.01
N GLY A 127 6.75 9.99 0.49
CA GLY A 127 5.83 9.21 -0.32
C GLY A 127 4.93 10.14 -1.13
N ILE A 128 5.05 10.13 -2.46
CA ILE A 128 4.18 10.95 -3.33
C ILE A 128 3.17 10.06 -4.07
N SER A 129 1.91 10.48 -4.02
CA SER A 129 0.81 9.71 -4.60
C SER A 129 0.65 10.00 -6.10
N ILE A 130 0.96 9.01 -6.96
CA ILE A 130 0.84 9.12 -8.42
C ILE A 130 0.31 7.79 -8.97
N ASP A 131 -0.85 7.79 -9.65
CA ASP A 131 -1.52 6.55 -10.09
C ASP A 131 -1.18 6.13 -11.53
N GLY A 132 -0.14 6.69 -12.12
CA GLY A 132 0.30 6.42 -13.49
C GLY A 132 0.20 7.63 -14.41
N PRO A 133 0.20 7.45 -15.74
CA PRO A 133 0.02 8.52 -16.71
C PRO A 133 -1.24 9.36 -16.46
N ARG A 134 -1.27 10.59 -17.00
CA ARG A 134 -2.31 11.61 -16.78
C ARG A 134 -3.73 11.04 -16.76
N ALA A 135 -4.13 10.33 -17.80
CA ALA A 135 -5.50 9.84 -17.93
C ALA A 135 -5.89 8.87 -16.80
N MET A 136 -4.95 8.05 -16.33
CA MET A 136 -5.16 7.09 -15.24
C MET A 136 -5.18 7.80 -13.87
N HIS A 137 -4.27 8.76 -13.66
CA HIS A 137 -4.22 9.55 -12.44
C HIS A 137 -5.48 10.40 -12.28
N ASP A 138 -5.84 11.18 -13.29
CA ASP A 138 -6.97 12.11 -13.26
C ASP A 138 -8.33 11.42 -13.31
N ALA A 139 -8.37 10.10 -13.60
CA ALA A 139 -9.61 9.33 -13.56
C ALA A 139 -10.30 9.37 -12.19
N TYR A 140 -9.51 9.40 -11.11
CA TYR A 140 -10.05 9.35 -9.75
C TYR A 140 -9.39 10.33 -8.77
N ARG A 141 -8.24 10.94 -9.11
CA ARG A 141 -7.60 11.96 -8.28
C ARG A 141 -7.98 13.35 -8.75
N VAL A 142 -9.05 13.86 -8.17
CA VAL A 142 -9.58 15.20 -8.46
C VAL A 142 -9.50 16.10 -7.23
N ASP A 143 -9.51 17.41 -7.43
CA ASP A 143 -9.60 18.35 -6.32
C ASP A 143 -11.07 18.54 -5.86
N LYS A 144 -11.29 19.39 -4.84
CA LYS A 144 -12.62 19.66 -4.28
C LYS A 144 -13.62 20.27 -5.29
N GLY A 145 -13.13 20.79 -6.40
CA GLY A 145 -13.92 21.32 -7.52
C GLY A 145 -14.09 20.31 -8.65
N GLY A 146 -13.64 19.04 -8.48
CA GLY A 146 -13.69 18.02 -9.52
C GLY A 146 -12.67 18.22 -10.64
N GLN A 147 -11.65 19.09 -10.46
CA GLN A 147 -10.64 19.33 -11.47
C GLN A 147 -9.49 18.33 -11.39
N PRO A 148 -8.86 18.00 -12.52
CA PRO A 148 -7.72 17.10 -12.57
C PRO A 148 -6.53 17.62 -11.76
N THR A 149 -5.71 16.73 -11.24
CA THR A 149 -4.61 17.08 -10.33
C THR A 149 -3.22 16.70 -10.83
N PHE A 150 -3.11 16.00 -11.94
CA PHE A 150 -1.84 15.47 -12.48
C PHE A 150 -0.74 16.54 -12.60
N ASP A 151 -1.04 17.69 -13.20
CA ASP A 151 -0.04 18.75 -13.37
C ASP A 151 0.43 19.34 -12.03
N LYS A 152 -0.46 19.43 -11.05
CA LYS A 152 -0.12 19.92 -9.71
C LYS A 152 0.83 18.94 -9.01
N VAL A 153 0.56 17.64 -9.12
CA VAL A 153 1.39 16.59 -8.50
C VAL A 153 2.76 16.51 -9.18
N MET A 154 2.80 16.52 -10.52
CA MET A 154 4.06 16.48 -11.26
C MET A 154 4.94 17.71 -11.01
N ARG A 155 4.32 18.89 -10.80
CA ARG A 155 5.03 20.10 -10.34
C ARG A 155 5.65 19.87 -8.96
N GLY A 156 4.87 19.32 -8.01
CA GLY A 156 5.37 18.97 -6.66
C GLY A 156 6.53 17.97 -6.71
N LEU A 157 6.43 16.94 -7.55
CA LEU A 157 7.53 15.98 -7.79
C LEU A 157 8.78 16.71 -8.34
N GLY A 158 8.60 17.66 -9.25
CA GLY A 158 9.69 18.47 -9.81
C GLY A 158 10.48 19.22 -8.72
N PHE A 159 9.83 19.77 -7.70
CA PHE A 159 10.51 20.40 -6.57
C PHE A 159 11.32 19.36 -5.74
N LEU A 160 10.76 18.18 -5.46
CA LEU A 160 11.49 17.15 -4.77
C LEU A 160 12.76 16.73 -5.53
N GLN A 161 12.65 16.56 -6.85
CA GLN A 161 13.77 16.23 -7.73
C GLN A 161 14.82 17.33 -7.78
N ALA A 162 14.40 18.58 -7.90
CA ALA A 162 15.31 19.74 -7.96
C ALA A 162 16.16 19.89 -6.70
N HIS A 163 15.60 19.59 -5.54
CA HIS A 163 16.30 19.60 -4.24
C HIS A 163 17.01 18.29 -3.90
N GLY A 164 16.87 17.24 -4.71
CA GLY A 164 17.43 15.92 -4.43
C GLY A 164 16.88 15.30 -3.14
N VAL A 165 15.57 15.50 -2.88
CA VAL A 165 14.85 14.86 -1.78
C VAL A 165 14.66 13.39 -2.10
N GLU A 166 14.81 12.50 -1.13
CA GLU A 166 14.47 11.09 -1.28
C GLU A 166 12.95 10.91 -1.32
N TYR A 167 12.46 10.24 -2.35
CA TYR A 167 11.03 9.96 -2.49
C TYR A 167 10.75 8.56 -3.01
N ASN A 168 9.56 8.06 -2.69
CA ASN A 168 8.95 6.91 -3.32
C ASN A 168 7.61 7.30 -3.96
N THR A 169 7.17 6.53 -4.96
CA THR A 169 5.84 6.67 -5.53
C THR A 169 4.90 5.65 -4.94
N LEU A 170 3.75 6.13 -4.46
CA LEU A 170 2.64 5.30 -4.01
C LEU A 170 1.55 5.38 -5.06
N THR A 171 1.31 4.26 -5.71
CA THR A 171 0.35 4.11 -6.80
C THR A 171 -0.82 3.27 -6.34
N THR A 172 -1.98 3.87 -6.34
CA THR A 172 -3.22 3.14 -6.06
C THR A 172 -3.65 2.41 -7.32
N LEU A 173 -3.83 1.09 -7.22
CA LEU A 173 -4.36 0.28 -8.31
C LEU A 173 -5.87 0.24 -8.25
N HIS A 174 -6.49 0.65 -9.33
CA HIS A 174 -7.92 0.77 -9.50
C HIS A 174 -8.34 0.40 -10.93
N ARG A 175 -9.61 0.40 -11.19
CA ARG A 175 -10.17 -0.04 -12.48
C ARG A 175 -9.56 0.65 -13.71
N ALA A 176 -9.16 1.93 -13.59
CA ALA A 176 -8.67 2.70 -14.74
C ALA A 176 -7.20 2.44 -15.09
N ASN A 177 -6.39 1.83 -14.18
CA ASN A 177 -4.97 1.57 -14.43
C ASN A 177 -4.58 0.07 -14.34
N ALA A 178 -5.46 -0.77 -13.80
CA ALA A 178 -5.15 -2.17 -13.52
C ALA A 178 -4.82 -3.01 -14.78
N ASP A 179 -5.34 -2.64 -15.94
CA ASP A 179 -5.10 -3.35 -17.21
C ASP A 179 -3.84 -2.83 -17.95
N HIS A 180 -3.08 -1.90 -17.36
CA HIS A 180 -1.95 -1.21 -17.98
C HIS A 180 -0.63 -1.35 -17.19
N PRO A 181 -0.22 -2.55 -16.76
CA PRO A 181 0.91 -2.75 -15.84
C PRO A 181 2.22 -2.15 -16.35
N VAL A 182 2.58 -2.43 -17.60
CA VAL A 182 3.85 -2.01 -18.20
C VAL A 182 3.88 -0.50 -18.44
N GLU A 183 2.76 0.09 -18.85
CA GLU A 183 2.63 1.52 -19.09
C GLU A 183 2.80 2.30 -17.76
N VAL A 184 2.09 1.88 -16.71
CA VAL A 184 2.19 2.47 -15.37
C VAL A 184 3.61 2.33 -14.82
N TYR A 185 4.19 1.13 -14.89
CA TYR A 185 5.54 0.89 -14.38
C TYR A 185 6.60 1.74 -15.10
N ARG A 186 6.56 1.77 -16.44
CA ARG A 186 7.51 2.56 -17.23
C ARG A 186 7.37 4.05 -16.98
N PHE A 187 6.15 4.55 -16.82
CA PHE A 187 5.90 5.94 -16.46
C PHE A 187 6.53 6.28 -15.10
N LEU A 188 6.29 5.48 -14.06
CA LEU A 188 6.86 5.71 -12.73
C LEU A 188 8.39 5.65 -12.74
N ARG A 189 8.97 4.69 -13.46
CA ARG A 189 10.42 4.51 -13.59
C ARG A 189 11.08 5.62 -14.39
N ASN A 190 10.55 5.93 -15.58
CA ASN A 190 11.23 6.77 -16.57
C ASN A 190 10.90 8.26 -16.41
N GLU A 191 9.61 8.59 -16.24
CA GLU A 191 9.15 9.99 -16.16
C GLU A 191 9.17 10.49 -14.72
N CYS A 192 8.64 9.70 -13.77
CA CYS A 192 8.74 10.05 -12.35
C CYS A 192 10.13 9.76 -11.76
N LYS A 193 11.01 9.01 -12.44
CA LYS A 193 12.35 8.61 -11.97
C LYS A 193 12.32 7.99 -10.57
N SER A 194 11.27 7.23 -10.27
CA SER A 194 11.09 6.59 -8.97
C SER A 194 11.94 5.34 -8.86
N ASN A 195 12.79 5.28 -7.85
CA ASN A 195 13.60 4.11 -7.52
C ASN A 195 12.90 3.20 -6.50
N PHE A 196 11.81 3.64 -5.88
CA PHE A 196 11.00 2.83 -4.97
C PHE A 196 9.52 3.03 -5.27
N ILE A 197 8.84 1.93 -5.64
CA ILE A 197 7.46 1.94 -6.11
C ILE A 197 6.60 1.06 -5.21
N GLN A 198 5.46 1.59 -4.77
CA GLN A 198 4.46 0.85 -4.01
C GLN A 198 3.15 0.80 -4.80
N PHE A 199 2.60 -0.41 -4.96
CA PHE A 199 1.30 -0.65 -5.58
C PHE A 199 0.29 -1.08 -4.51
N ILE A 200 -0.76 -0.28 -4.32
CA ILE A 200 -1.81 -0.53 -3.32
C ILE A 200 -3.12 -0.80 -4.03
N PRO A 201 -3.66 -2.04 -3.94
CA PRO A 201 -4.93 -2.37 -4.58
C PRO A 201 -6.11 -1.72 -3.86
N ILE A 202 -7.06 -1.17 -4.60
CA ILE A 202 -8.34 -0.73 -4.06
C ILE A 202 -9.31 -1.89 -4.02
N ILE A 203 -9.86 -2.13 -2.83
CA ILE A 203 -11.00 -3.00 -2.58
C ILE A 203 -11.94 -2.22 -1.67
N GLU A 204 -12.85 -1.50 -2.29
CA GLU A 204 -13.81 -0.66 -1.58
C GLU A 204 -15.11 -1.44 -1.40
N ARG A 205 -15.37 -1.85 -0.15
CA ARG A 205 -16.55 -2.65 0.22
C ARG A 205 -17.74 -1.75 0.54
N VAL A 206 -18.93 -2.22 0.20
CA VAL A 206 -20.18 -1.53 0.47
C VAL A 206 -21.18 -2.54 1.03
N PRO A 207 -21.76 -2.29 2.21
CA PRO A 207 -22.87 -3.10 2.70
C PRO A 207 -24.15 -2.82 1.88
N ALA A 208 -24.92 -3.85 1.58
CA ALA A 208 -26.17 -3.70 0.84
C ALA A 208 -27.15 -2.69 1.52
N SER A 209 -27.08 -2.57 2.85
CA SER A 209 -27.89 -1.62 3.62
C SER A 209 -27.51 -0.14 3.40
N ALA A 210 -26.32 0.13 2.83
CA ALA A 210 -25.91 1.49 2.50
C ALA A 210 -26.35 1.93 1.10
N LEU A 211 -26.92 1.00 0.31
CA LEU A 211 -27.42 1.29 -1.02
C LEU A 211 -28.85 1.83 -0.94
N THR A 212 -29.12 2.88 -1.69
CA THR A 212 -30.48 3.32 -1.95
C THR A 212 -31.20 2.37 -2.94
N GLN A 213 -32.53 2.49 -3.11
CA GLN A 213 -33.23 1.71 -4.14
C GLN A 213 -32.72 1.99 -5.56
N ALA A 214 -32.28 3.22 -5.83
CA ALA A 214 -31.67 3.58 -7.12
C ALA A 214 -30.31 2.91 -7.32
N ASP A 215 -29.49 2.84 -6.26
CA ASP A 215 -28.19 2.17 -6.29
C ASP A 215 -28.35 0.65 -6.46
N ALA A 216 -29.32 0.05 -5.80
CA ALA A 216 -29.60 -1.38 -5.90
C ALA A 216 -30.02 -1.81 -7.33
N ALA A 217 -30.65 -0.89 -8.09
CA ALA A 217 -30.98 -1.13 -9.50
C ALA A 217 -29.78 -1.02 -10.45
N ALA A 218 -28.71 -0.41 -10.03
CA ALA A 218 -27.48 -0.16 -10.82
C ALA A 218 -26.41 -1.25 -10.63
N GLN A 219 -26.82 -2.50 -10.40
CA GLN A 219 -25.87 -3.63 -10.34
C GLN A 219 -25.18 -3.81 -11.69
N LEU A 220 -23.86 -3.93 -11.67
CA LEU A 220 -23.04 -4.11 -12.85
C LEU A 220 -23.09 -5.58 -13.34
N ALA A 221 -22.64 -5.79 -14.59
CA ALA A 221 -22.52 -7.12 -15.19
C ALA A 221 -21.57 -8.07 -14.43
N VAL A 222 -20.70 -7.52 -13.57
CA VAL A 222 -19.81 -8.32 -12.70
C VAL A 222 -20.56 -8.62 -11.39
N PRO A 223 -20.79 -9.88 -11.05
CA PRO A 223 -21.45 -10.25 -9.82
C PRO A 223 -20.78 -9.66 -8.59
N GLY A 224 -21.55 -9.08 -7.68
CA GLY A 224 -21.03 -8.45 -6.46
C GLY A 224 -20.47 -7.05 -6.62
N GLN A 225 -20.44 -6.47 -7.83
CA GLN A 225 -20.09 -5.07 -8.05
C GLN A 225 -21.31 -4.15 -8.09
N VAL A 226 -21.12 -2.93 -7.59
CA VAL A 226 -22.10 -1.85 -7.63
C VAL A 226 -21.51 -0.60 -8.27
N SER A 227 -22.35 0.15 -8.99
CA SER A 227 -21.96 1.42 -9.57
C SER A 227 -21.75 2.48 -8.48
N THR A 228 -20.68 3.28 -8.63
CA THR A 228 -20.40 4.40 -7.75
C THR A 228 -20.92 5.74 -8.31
N ALA A 229 -21.62 5.71 -9.44
CA ALA A 229 -22.17 6.90 -10.06
C ALA A 229 -23.00 7.80 -9.14
N PRO A 230 -23.79 7.26 -8.18
CA PRO A 230 -24.52 8.07 -7.20
C PRO A 230 -23.61 8.81 -6.20
N TRP A 231 -22.36 8.36 -6.03
CA TRP A 231 -21.41 8.93 -5.06
C TRP A 231 -20.34 9.77 -5.75
N SER A 232 -20.81 10.84 -6.39
CA SER A 232 -19.92 11.76 -7.13
C SER A 232 -19.00 12.58 -6.22
N SER A 233 -19.40 12.76 -4.95
CA SER A 233 -18.64 13.48 -3.91
C SER A 233 -18.43 12.61 -2.69
N TRP A 234 -17.36 12.86 -1.93
CA TRP A 234 -17.15 12.19 -0.64
C TRP A 234 -18.29 12.42 0.36
N ARG A 235 -19.03 13.55 0.23
CA ARG A 235 -20.19 13.87 1.07
C ARG A 235 -21.36 12.94 0.84
N ASP A 236 -21.45 12.37 -0.34
CA ASP A 236 -22.53 11.45 -0.74
C ASP A 236 -22.19 9.99 -0.40
N ARG A 237 -20.94 9.74 0.03
CA ARG A 237 -20.45 8.38 0.34
C ARG A 237 -20.82 7.98 1.76
N PRO A 238 -21.17 6.70 1.97
CA PRO A 238 -21.31 6.15 3.30
C PRO A 238 -19.97 6.15 4.04
N LEU A 239 -20.00 6.13 5.37
CA LEU A 239 -18.82 5.87 6.18
C LEU A 239 -18.23 4.51 5.78
N TYR A 240 -16.99 4.51 5.33
CA TYR A 240 -16.30 3.28 4.97
C TYR A 240 -15.83 2.53 6.23
N THR A 241 -16.41 1.36 6.49
CA THR A 241 -16.23 0.58 7.72
C THR A 241 -15.70 -0.83 7.51
N GLN A 242 -15.09 -1.15 6.37
CA GLN A 242 -14.66 -2.52 6.03
C GLN A 242 -15.79 -3.56 6.07
N ALA A 243 -17.05 -3.09 6.06
CA ALA A 243 -18.24 -3.93 6.09
C ALA A 243 -18.80 -4.16 4.68
N GLY A 244 -19.62 -5.23 4.52
CA GLY A 244 -20.34 -5.54 3.30
C GLY A 244 -19.64 -6.58 2.43
N GLU A 245 -20.42 -7.10 1.47
CA GLU A 245 -20.02 -8.15 0.54
C GLU A 245 -19.94 -7.65 -0.91
N LEU A 246 -20.50 -6.46 -1.16
CA LEU A 246 -20.45 -5.82 -2.46
C LEU A 246 -19.19 -4.97 -2.58
N ILE A 247 -18.69 -4.84 -3.78
CA ILE A 247 -17.53 -3.98 -4.09
C ILE A 247 -17.91 -2.90 -5.10
N THR A 248 -17.24 -1.76 -5.05
CA THR A 248 -17.47 -0.68 -6.01
C THR A 248 -16.87 -0.99 -7.37
N ASP A 249 -17.41 -0.37 -8.41
CA ASP A 249 -16.90 -0.46 -9.79
C ASP A 249 -15.51 0.16 -9.99
N ARG A 250 -15.03 0.93 -9.01
CA ARG A 250 -13.65 1.46 -8.94
C ARG A 250 -12.64 0.43 -8.48
N SER A 251 -13.09 -0.56 -7.72
CA SER A 251 -12.24 -1.64 -7.22
C SER A 251 -11.75 -2.52 -8.37
N LEU A 252 -10.50 -2.98 -8.26
CA LEU A 252 -9.97 -3.92 -9.24
C LEU A 252 -10.48 -5.35 -8.98
N LEU A 253 -10.44 -6.18 -10.02
CA LEU A 253 -10.76 -7.60 -9.89
C LEU A 253 -9.52 -8.38 -9.41
N PRO A 254 -9.70 -9.53 -8.73
CA PRO A 254 -8.60 -10.37 -8.27
C PRO A 254 -7.61 -10.74 -9.37
N GLU A 255 -8.12 -11.14 -10.53
CA GLU A 255 -7.31 -11.54 -11.68
C GLU A 255 -6.53 -10.35 -12.25
N GLN A 256 -7.15 -9.16 -12.33
CA GLN A 256 -6.47 -7.94 -12.76
C GLN A 256 -5.27 -7.60 -11.87
N TYR A 257 -5.42 -7.80 -10.53
CA TYR A 257 -4.32 -7.57 -9.62
C TYR A 257 -3.15 -8.53 -9.86
N GLY A 258 -3.46 -9.81 -10.03
CA GLY A 258 -2.44 -10.82 -10.37
C GLY A 258 -1.73 -10.53 -11.68
N ASP A 259 -2.50 -10.21 -12.74
CA ASP A 259 -1.97 -9.89 -14.06
C ASP A 259 -1.16 -8.59 -14.08
N PHE A 260 -1.59 -7.58 -13.31
CA PHE A 260 -0.85 -6.35 -13.13
C PHE A 260 0.53 -6.61 -12.52
N LEU A 261 0.58 -7.33 -11.40
CA LEU A 261 1.85 -7.64 -10.73
C LEU A 261 2.77 -8.49 -11.61
N ILE A 262 2.22 -9.47 -12.34
CA ILE A 262 2.98 -10.29 -13.29
C ILE A 262 3.54 -9.41 -14.42
N GLY A 263 2.74 -8.54 -15.02
CA GLY A 263 3.18 -7.65 -16.08
C GLY A 263 4.31 -6.71 -15.67
N VAL A 264 4.23 -6.15 -14.46
CA VAL A 264 5.32 -5.33 -13.89
C VAL A 264 6.54 -6.20 -13.58
N PHE A 265 6.36 -7.39 -12.99
CA PHE A 265 7.44 -8.29 -12.64
C PHE A 265 8.26 -8.72 -13.85
N GLU A 266 7.60 -9.07 -14.96
CA GLU A 266 8.25 -9.50 -16.20
C GLU A 266 9.13 -8.40 -16.82
N GLU A 267 8.74 -7.13 -16.68
CA GLU A 267 9.58 -6.00 -17.11
C GLU A 267 10.74 -5.78 -16.12
N TRP A 268 10.46 -5.79 -14.83
CA TRP A 268 11.40 -5.53 -13.75
C TRP A 268 12.52 -6.59 -13.67
N VAL A 269 12.17 -7.87 -13.72
CA VAL A 269 13.13 -8.96 -13.55
C VAL A 269 14.17 -9.03 -14.68
N ARG A 270 13.87 -8.44 -15.85
CA ARG A 270 14.79 -8.38 -16.98
C ARG A 270 15.76 -7.21 -16.97
N ARG A 271 15.45 -6.13 -16.21
CA ARG A 271 16.16 -4.85 -16.41
C ARG A 271 16.49 -4.09 -15.14
N ASP A 272 15.71 -4.26 -14.08
CA ASP A 272 15.67 -3.28 -13.00
C ASP A 272 15.96 -3.87 -11.61
N VAL A 273 16.29 -5.16 -11.50
CA VAL A 273 16.62 -5.81 -10.22
C VAL A 273 17.82 -5.14 -9.58
N GLY A 274 17.64 -4.62 -8.36
CA GLY A 274 18.68 -3.89 -7.63
C GLY A 274 18.83 -2.41 -8.02
N ALA A 275 18.11 -1.94 -9.07
CA ALA A 275 18.08 -0.53 -9.48
C ALA A 275 16.75 0.15 -9.13
N VAL A 276 15.65 -0.56 -9.30
CA VAL A 276 14.29 -0.12 -8.91
C VAL A 276 13.72 -1.13 -7.93
N TYR A 277 13.26 -0.64 -6.81
CA TYR A 277 12.62 -1.45 -5.77
C TYR A 277 11.11 -1.37 -5.92
N VAL A 278 10.49 -2.51 -6.12
CA VAL A 278 9.02 -2.64 -6.09
C VAL A 278 8.67 -3.35 -4.80
N GLN A 279 8.02 -2.66 -3.87
CA GLN A 279 7.78 -3.13 -2.50
C GLN A 279 7.27 -4.58 -2.46
N MET A 280 6.30 -4.93 -3.31
CA MET A 280 5.72 -6.27 -3.36
C MET A 280 6.76 -7.34 -3.74
N PHE A 281 7.75 -7.02 -4.57
CA PHE A 281 8.77 -7.96 -5.02
C PHE A 281 9.84 -8.17 -3.97
N ASP A 282 10.24 -7.10 -3.27
CA ASP A 282 11.18 -7.17 -2.14
C ASP A 282 10.58 -7.96 -0.97
N VAL A 283 9.30 -7.71 -0.66
CA VAL A 283 8.53 -8.46 0.35
C VAL A 283 8.43 -9.94 -0.03
N ALA A 284 8.16 -10.25 -1.31
CA ALA A 284 8.16 -11.62 -1.78
C ALA A 284 9.54 -12.26 -1.60
N LEU A 285 10.62 -11.62 -2.05
CA LEU A 285 11.97 -12.15 -1.91
C LEU A 285 12.34 -12.41 -0.44
N ALA A 286 11.97 -11.52 0.48
CA ALA A 286 12.15 -11.73 1.92
C ALA A 286 11.49 -13.04 2.38
N ASN A 287 10.24 -13.29 1.97
CA ASN A 287 9.55 -14.55 2.29
C ASN A 287 10.26 -15.78 1.69
N TRP A 288 10.81 -15.70 0.46
CA TRP A 288 11.56 -16.81 -0.17
C TRP A 288 12.91 -17.11 0.49
N ILE A 289 13.54 -16.13 1.14
CA ILE A 289 14.77 -16.34 1.91
C ILE A 289 14.48 -16.71 3.38
N GLY A 290 13.23 -16.61 3.83
CA GLY A 290 12.81 -16.92 5.20
C GLY A 290 12.99 -15.76 6.19
N GLU A 291 13.17 -14.55 5.67
CA GLU A 291 13.23 -13.33 6.48
C GLU A 291 11.85 -12.70 6.69
N PRO A 292 11.63 -12.00 7.82
CA PRO A 292 10.37 -11.31 8.05
C PRO A 292 10.11 -10.27 6.95
N PRO A 293 8.95 -10.31 6.29
CA PRO A 293 8.61 -9.30 5.27
C PRO A 293 8.38 -7.94 5.91
N GLY A 294 8.84 -6.88 5.27
CA GLY A 294 8.65 -5.50 5.73
C GLY A 294 7.20 -4.98 5.59
N LEU A 295 6.25 -5.82 5.17
CA LEU A 295 4.86 -5.45 4.96
C LEU A 295 3.92 -6.42 5.69
N CYS A 296 3.09 -5.89 6.59
CA CYS A 296 2.17 -6.69 7.42
C CYS A 296 1.17 -7.52 6.60
N VAL A 297 0.81 -7.09 5.38
CA VAL A 297 -0.09 -7.84 4.48
C VAL A 297 0.44 -9.25 4.22
N HIS A 298 1.73 -9.40 4.08
CA HIS A 298 2.42 -10.67 3.77
C HIS A 298 3.21 -11.25 4.94
N ALA A 299 2.99 -10.74 6.15
CA ALA A 299 3.51 -11.30 7.40
C ALA A 299 2.49 -12.26 8.03
N LYS A 300 2.97 -13.18 8.87
CA LYS A 300 2.11 -14.16 9.58
C LYS A 300 1.07 -13.49 10.47
N THR A 301 1.48 -12.47 11.22
CA THR A 301 0.63 -11.66 12.11
C THR A 301 0.69 -10.19 11.71
N CYS A 302 -0.19 -9.36 12.25
CA CYS A 302 -0.13 -7.91 12.13
C CYS A 302 -0.16 -7.22 13.52
N GLY A 303 -0.66 -5.98 13.65
CA GLY A 303 -0.83 -5.31 14.93
C GLY A 303 0.35 -4.43 15.36
N LEU A 304 1.42 -4.33 14.56
CA LEU A 304 2.56 -3.43 14.84
C LEU A 304 2.59 -2.20 13.92
N ALA A 305 1.50 -1.92 13.21
CA ALA A 305 1.33 -0.73 12.36
C ALA A 305 0.02 -0.04 12.73
N LEU A 306 0.08 0.86 13.69
CA LEU A 306 -1.06 1.55 14.28
C LEU A 306 -1.30 2.90 13.60
N ALA A 307 -2.42 3.54 13.93
CA ALA A 307 -2.71 4.92 13.50
C ALA A 307 -3.12 5.79 14.70
N ILE A 308 -2.60 7.02 14.72
CA ILE A 308 -3.03 8.03 15.69
C ILE A 308 -3.72 9.19 14.97
N GLU A 309 -4.90 9.53 15.44
CA GLU A 309 -5.71 10.62 14.92
C GLU A 309 -5.32 11.99 15.50
N HIS A 310 -5.76 13.05 14.84
CA HIS A 310 -5.49 14.45 15.17
C HIS A 310 -5.92 14.88 16.58
N ASN A 311 -6.76 14.09 17.25
CA ASN A 311 -7.23 14.32 18.61
C ASN A 311 -6.57 13.40 19.66
N GLY A 312 -5.62 12.56 19.24
CA GLY A 312 -4.89 11.63 20.12
C GLY A 312 -5.52 10.24 20.24
N ASP A 313 -6.60 9.96 19.56
CA ASP A 313 -7.18 8.62 19.49
C ASP A 313 -6.25 7.66 18.77
N LEU A 314 -5.92 6.54 19.41
CA LEU A 314 -5.08 5.49 18.87
C LEU A 314 -5.94 4.32 18.38
N TYR A 315 -5.64 3.85 17.17
CA TYR A 315 -6.35 2.75 16.52
C TYR A 315 -5.40 1.60 16.19
N SER A 316 -5.94 0.38 16.17
CA SER A 316 -5.20 -0.87 15.92
C SER A 316 -4.45 -0.88 14.59
N CYS A 317 -4.97 -0.20 13.58
CA CYS A 317 -4.37 -0.14 12.24
C CYS A 317 -4.92 1.06 11.45
N ASP A 318 -4.14 1.55 10.49
CA ASP A 318 -4.54 2.61 9.56
C ASP A 318 -5.81 2.27 8.75
N HIS A 319 -5.93 1.02 8.35
CA HIS A 319 -7.12 0.54 7.63
C HIS A 319 -8.36 0.39 8.51
N PHE A 320 -8.21 0.35 9.83
CA PHE A 320 -9.27 0.12 10.81
C PHE A 320 -9.45 1.32 11.75
N VAL A 321 -9.48 2.53 11.17
CA VAL A 321 -9.87 3.74 11.91
C VAL A 321 -11.40 3.73 12.05
N GLU A 322 -11.88 2.97 13.03
CA GLU A 322 -13.29 2.68 13.29
C GLU A 322 -13.50 2.49 14.80
N PRO A 323 -14.67 2.81 15.35
CA PRO A 323 -14.91 2.76 16.81
C PRO A 323 -14.55 1.41 17.45
N ALA A 324 -14.83 0.30 16.75
CA ALA A 324 -14.53 -1.05 17.25
C ALA A 324 -13.03 -1.35 17.41
N TYR A 325 -12.17 -0.62 16.73
CA TYR A 325 -10.72 -0.80 16.71
C TYR A 325 -9.96 0.33 17.40
N LYS A 326 -10.69 1.24 18.08
CA LYS A 326 -10.10 2.27 18.94
C LYS A 326 -9.53 1.63 20.19
N LEU A 327 -8.25 1.86 20.46
CA LEU A 327 -7.55 1.36 21.65
C LEU A 327 -7.72 2.29 22.85
N GLY A 328 -7.80 3.59 22.59
CA GLY A 328 -7.93 4.64 23.61
C GLY A 328 -7.39 5.97 23.09
N ASN A 329 -7.14 6.90 24.01
CA ASN A 329 -6.56 8.21 23.73
C ASN A 329 -5.24 8.37 24.48
N ILE A 330 -4.18 8.82 23.80
CA ILE A 330 -2.83 8.94 24.40
C ILE A 330 -2.71 10.04 25.45
N LEU A 331 -3.69 10.93 25.56
CA LEU A 331 -3.75 11.94 26.63
C LEU A 331 -4.36 11.36 27.91
N GLU A 332 -5.07 10.25 27.83
CA GLU A 332 -5.75 9.58 28.95
C GLU A 332 -4.98 8.35 29.44
N THR A 333 -4.42 7.60 28.50
CA THR A 333 -3.67 6.35 28.77
C THR A 333 -2.35 6.37 28.04
N PRO A 334 -1.21 6.02 28.68
CA PRO A 334 0.09 5.98 28.02
C PRO A 334 0.08 5.15 26.73
N MET A 335 0.68 5.66 25.67
CA MET A 335 0.72 5.01 24.34
C MET A 335 1.18 3.55 24.42
N ILE A 336 2.22 3.29 25.21
CA ILE A 336 2.80 1.93 25.31
C ILE A 336 1.82 0.93 25.96
N GLU A 337 0.95 1.36 26.86
CA GLU A 337 -0.08 0.52 27.45
C GLU A 337 -1.17 0.18 26.43
N LEU A 338 -1.56 1.15 25.60
CA LEU A 338 -2.52 0.94 24.52
C LEU A 338 -1.96 -0.03 23.46
N VAL A 339 -0.70 0.16 23.07
CA VAL A 339 0.00 -0.72 22.10
C VAL A 339 0.19 -2.14 22.66
N ALA A 340 0.43 -2.28 23.95
CA ALA A 340 0.60 -3.57 24.62
C ALA A 340 -0.73 -4.20 25.07
N SER A 341 -1.87 -3.56 24.80
CA SER A 341 -3.17 -4.01 25.29
C SER A 341 -3.55 -5.41 24.75
N PRO A 342 -4.34 -6.19 25.51
CA PRO A 342 -4.88 -7.48 25.03
C PRO A 342 -5.65 -7.34 23.72
N GLN A 343 -6.40 -6.25 23.54
CA GLN A 343 -7.13 -5.94 22.32
C GLN A 343 -6.19 -5.85 21.12
N GLN A 344 -5.07 -5.13 21.25
CA GLN A 344 -4.11 -4.97 20.16
C GLN A 344 -3.37 -6.25 19.83
N GLN A 345 -3.01 -7.04 20.85
CA GLN A 345 -2.35 -8.32 20.63
C GLN A 345 -3.29 -9.31 19.93
N GLN A 346 -4.55 -9.39 20.36
CA GLN A 346 -5.55 -10.24 19.72
C GLN A 346 -5.79 -9.81 18.27
N PHE A 347 -5.94 -8.51 18.01
CA PHE A 347 -6.06 -7.98 16.66
C PHE A 347 -4.92 -8.44 15.75
N GLY A 348 -3.69 -8.43 16.26
CA GLY A 348 -2.52 -8.89 15.50
C GLY A 348 -2.54 -10.39 15.25
N GLN A 349 -2.89 -11.17 16.26
CA GLN A 349 -2.91 -12.64 16.22
C GLN A 349 -4.07 -13.19 15.39
N ASP A 350 -5.22 -12.53 15.40
CA ASP A 350 -6.41 -12.90 14.61
C ASP A 350 -6.10 -13.01 13.12
N LYS A 351 -5.09 -12.29 12.62
CA LYS A 351 -4.67 -12.43 11.22
C LYS A 351 -4.30 -13.88 10.87
N PHE A 352 -3.67 -14.60 11.77
CA PHE A 352 -3.31 -16.01 11.58
C PHE A 352 -4.42 -16.95 12.08
N ASP A 353 -4.98 -16.72 13.25
CA ASP A 353 -5.90 -17.64 13.93
C ASP A 353 -7.25 -17.77 13.21
N THR A 354 -7.64 -16.75 12.43
CA THR A 354 -8.89 -16.76 11.64
C THR A 354 -8.72 -17.25 10.21
N LEU A 355 -7.56 -17.81 9.85
CA LEU A 355 -7.36 -18.38 8.52
C LEU A 355 -8.20 -19.64 8.33
N PRO A 356 -8.98 -19.75 7.23
CA PRO A 356 -9.67 -20.98 6.89
C PRO A 356 -8.70 -22.09 6.53
N GLN A 357 -9.11 -23.37 6.68
CA GLN A 357 -8.29 -24.54 6.38
C GLN A 357 -7.72 -24.51 4.96
N TYR A 358 -8.49 -24.04 4.01
CA TYR A 358 -8.07 -23.78 2.62
C TYR A 358 -6.79 -22.94 2.53
N CYS A 359 -6.66 -21.90 3.38
CA CYS A 359 -5.46 -21.08 3.44
C CYS A 359 -4.32 -21.76 4.20
N LEU A 360 -4.64 -22.55 5.25
CA LEU A 360 -3.64 -23.25 6.04
C LEU A 360 -2.94 -24.35 5.23
N GLU A 361 -3.62 -24.96 4.26
CA GLU A 361 -3.11 -25.99 3.36
C GLU A 361 -2.55 -25.43 2.05
N CYS A 362 -2.63 -24.11 1.81
CA CYS A 362 -2.20 -23.50 0.58
C CYS A 362 -0.66 -23.52 0.42
N ASP A 363 -0.19 -23.94 -0.74
CA ASP A 363 1.21 -24.06 -1.10
C ASP A 363 1.98 -22.72 -1.14
N VAL A 364 1.28 -21.58 -1.38
CA VAL A 364 1.86 -20.24 -1.34
C VAL A 364 1.58 -19.51 -0.03
N ARG A 365 1.10 -20.21 1.01
CA ARG A 365 0.83 -19.59 2.32
C ARG A 365 2.04 -18.88 2.90
N PHE A 366 3.23 -19.44 2.76
CA PHE A 366 4.47 -18.88 3.30
C PHE A 366 4.76 -17.45 2.79
N ALA A 367 4.24 -17.08 1.62
CA ALA A 367 4.37 -15.75 1.02
C ALA A 367 3.10 -14.90 1.15
N CYS A 368 1.91 -15.53 1.15
CA CYS A 368 0.62 -14.85 1.15
C CYS A 368 0.12 -14.53 2.57
N HIS A 369 0.22 -15.50 3.49
CA HIS A 369 -0.37 -15.43 4.85
C HIS A 369 -1.84 -14.97 4.89
N GLY A 370 -2.61 -15.25 3.82
CA GLY A 370 -4.01 -14.87 3.69
C GLY A 370 -4.24 -13.38 3.45
N GLY A 371 -3.22 -12.58 3.11
CA GLY A 371 -3.34 -11.16 2.85
C GLY A 371 -3.84 -10.33 4.03
N CYS A 372 -4.35 -9.12 3.77
CA CYS A 372 -4.91 -8.26 4.80
C CYS A 372 -6.28 -8.76 5.30
N PRO A 373 -6.53 -8.83 6.62
CA PRO A 373 -7.83 -9.21 7.17
C PRO A 373 -9.01 -8.35 6.66
N LYS A 374 -8.76 -7.08 6.35
CA LYS A 374 -9.80 -6.19 5.81
C LYS A 374 -10.46 -6.70 4.53
N ASP A 375 -9.75 -7.52 3.75
CA ASP A 375 -10.18 -8.02 2.45
C ASP A 375 -10.65 -9.49 2.50
N ARG A 376 -10.80 -10.07 3.70
CA ARG A 376 -11.21 -11.47 3.94
C ARG A 376 -12.73 -11.60 4.09
N PHE A 377 -13.48 -11.35 3.05
CA PHE A 377 -14.95 -11.38 3.09
C PHE A 377 -15.58 -12.39 2.12
N LEU A 378 -14.77 -13.15 1.39
CA LEU A 378 -15.26 -14.23 0.54
C LEU A 378 -15.31 -15.56 1.29
N HIS A 379 -16.00 -16.51 0.68
CA HIS A 379 -16.00 -17.91 1.11
C HIS A 379 -14.99 -18.73 0.27
N THR A 380 -14.40 -19.71 0.90
CA THR A 380 -13.55 -20.70 0.24
C THR A 380 -14.38 -21.60 -0.68
N PRO A 381 -13.75 -22.37 -1.59
CA PRO A 381 -14.49 -23.31 -2.46
C PRO A 381 -15.31 -24.37 -1.70
N ASP A 382 -14.93 -24.70 -0.46
CA ASP A 382 -15.64 -25.59 0.44
C ASP A 382 -16.66 -24.87 1.35
N GLY A 383 -16.85 -23.56 1.16
CA GLY A 383 -17.87 -22.76 1.83
C GLY A 383 -17.46 -22.12 3.15
N ALA A 384 -16.20 -22.29 3.62
CA ALA A 384 -15.73 -21.66 4.85
C ALA A 384 -15.55 -20.13 4.63
N PRO A 385 -15.90 -19.28 5.62
CA PRO A 385 -15.70 -17.84 5.51
C PRO A 385 -14.23 -17.43 5.69
N GLY A 386 -13.88 -16.21 5.29
CA GLY A 386 -12.57 -15.61 5.58
C GLY A 386 -11.53 -15.74 4.46
N LEU A 387 -11.95 -16.10 3.24
CA LEU A 387 -11.07 -16.04 2.08
C LEU A 387 -10.86 -14.60 1.64
N ASN A 388 -9.59 -14.25 1.41
CA ASN A 388 -9.24 -12.92 0.91
C ASN A 388 -9.74 -12.71 -0.52
N TYR A 389 -10.32 -11.54 -0.78
CA TYR A 389 -10.84 -11.17 -2.09
C TYR A 389 -9.78 -11.30 -3.20
N LEU A 390 -8.53 -10.91 -2.93
CA LEU A 390 -7.44 -11.01 -3.90
C LEU A 390 -6.81 -12.40 -4.01
N CYS A 391 -7.35 -13.42 -3.36
CA CYS A 391 -6.74 -14.75 -3.29
C CYS A 391 -6.34 -15.32 -4.67
N ALA A 392 -7.23 -15.24 -5.66
CA ALA A 392 -6.95 -15.72 -7.02
C ALA A 392 -5.76 -14.99 -7.65
N GLY A 393 -5.70 -13.66 -7.51
CA GLY A 393 -4.59 -12.84 -8.00
C GLY A 393 -3.29 -13.11 -7.28
N PHE A 394 -3.30 -13.20 -5.95
CA PHE A 394 -2.12 -13.56 -5.15
C PHE A 394 -1.57 -14.93 -5.54
N LYS A 395 -2.43 -15.94 -5.61
CA LYS A 395 -2.03 -17.30 -5.94
C LYS A 395 -1.38 -17.37 -7.32
N ARG A 396 -2.02 -16.73 -8.32
CA ARG A 396 -1.49 -16.63 -9.67
C ARG A 396 -0.14 -15.92 -9.72
N PHE A 397 0.00 -14.79 -9.03
CA PHE A 397 1.25 -14.03 -8.97
C PHE A 397 2.36 -14.83 -8.28
N PHE A 398 2.13 -15.39 -7.09
CA PHE A 398 3.17 -16.12 -6.36
C PHE A 398 3.64 -17.39 -7.09
N HIS A 399 2.73 -18.10 -7.76
CA HIS A 399 3.15 -19.22 -8.60
C HIS A 399 4.01 -18.76 -9.79
N HIS A 400 3.65 -17.63 -10.40
CA HIS A 400 4.39 -17.11 -11.56
C HIS A 400 5.84 -16.72 -11.18
N ILE A 401 6.02 -16.12 -10.02
CA ILE A 401 7.34 -15.63 -9.59
C ILE A 401 8.16 -16.68 -8.81
N ASP A 402 7.63 -17.89 -8.56
CA ASP A 402 8.29 -18.87 -7.70
C ASP A 402 9.68 -19.24 -8.19
N GLU A 403 9.84 -19.60 -9.47
CA GLU A 403 11.15 -19.96 -10.03
C GLU A 403 12.16 -18.80 -9.94
N PRO A 404 11.87 -17.59 -10.47
CA PRO A 404 12.81 -16.47 -10.37
C PRO A 404 13.11 -16.07 -8.92
N MET A 405 12.15 -16.12 -8.02
CA MET A 405 12.39 -15.83 -6.60
C MET A 405 13.31 -16.87 -5.95
N ARG A 406 13.16 -18.15 -6.28
CA ARG A 406 14.09 -19.22 -5.82
C ARG A 406 15.51 -18.99 -6.34
N VAL A 407 15.65 -18.57 -7.58
CA VAL A 407 16.96 -18.24 -8.17
C VAL A 407 17.60 -17.07 -7.42
N MET A 408 16.88 -15.96 -7.23
CA MET A 408 17.38 -14.79 -6.51
C MET A 408 17.69 -15.11 -5.03
N ALA A 409 16.85 -15.89 -4.38
CA ALA A 409 17.10 -16.38 -3.02
C ALA A 409 18.35 -17.27 -2.95
N GLY A 410 18.58 -18.11 -3.96
CA GLY A 410 19.80 -18.92 -4.08
C GLY A 410 21.06 -18.06 -4.25
N LEU A 411 21.00 -17.00 -5.05
CA LEU A 411 22.09 -16.02 -5.20
C LEU A 411 22.40 -15.34 -3.87
N LEU A 412 21.38 -14.85 -3.15
CA LEU A 412 21.57 -14.22 -1.85
C LEU A 412 22.23 -15.15 -0.83
N ARG A 413 21.81 -16.42 -0.75
CA ARG A 413 22.45 -17.42 0.12
C ARG A 413 23.92 -17.65 -0.22
N GLN A 414 24.28 -17.47 -1.48
CA GLN A 414 25.67 -17.52 -1.96
C GLN A 414 26.40 -16.17 -1.81
N ARG A 415 25.79 -15.15 -1.20
CA ARG A 415 26.29 -13.77 -1.07
C ARG A 415 26.55 -13.11 -2.44
N ARG A 416 25.75 -13.45 -3.42
CA ARG A 416 25.74 -12.87 -4.77
C ARG A 416 24.55 -11.93 -4.94
N ALA A 417 24.67 -10.99 -5.86
CA ALA A 417 23.62 -10.01 -6.11
C ALA A 417 22.42 -10.66 -6.80
N PRO A 418 21.17 -10.45 -6.32
CA PRO A 418 19.94 -10.91 -7.01
C PRO A 418 19.87 -10.40 -8.46
N ALA A 419 20.46 -9.24 -8.75
CA ALA A 419 20.55 -8.64 -10.09
C ALA A 419 21.18 -9.55 -11.15
N GLU A 420 21.96 -10.56 -10.77
CA GLU A 420 22.52 -11.53 -11.71
C GLU A 420 21.45 -12.34 -12.45
N ILE A 421 20.22 -12.39 -11.92
CA ILE A 421 19.09 -13.02 -12.62
C ILE A 421 18.82 -12.36 -13.98
N MET A 422 19.05 -11.06 -14.11
CA MET A 422 18.84 -10.33 -15.36
C MET A 422 19.64 -10.93 -16.52
N ARG A 423 20.87 -11.35 -16.26
CA ARG A 423 21.70 -12.04 -17.26
C ARG A 423 21.10 -13.39 -17.68
N LEU A 424 20.61 -14.16 -16.72
CA LEU A 424 19.95 -15.45 -17.02
C LEU A 424 18.71 -15.25 -17.91
N TYR A 425 17.94 -14.20 -17.64
CA TYR A 425 16.77 -13.84 -18.47
C TYR A 425 17.19 -13.37 -19.87
N GLN A 426 18.25 -12.58 -20.01
CA GLN A 426 18.79 -12.16 -21.30
C GLN A 426 19.24 -13.37 -22.13
N GLU A 427 20.00 -14.28 -21.54
CA GLU A 427 20.44 -15.52 -22.19
C GLU A 427 19.26 -16.42 -22.61
N ARG A 428 18.20 -16.46 -21.79
CA ARG A 428 16.97 -17.20 -22.12
C ARG A 428 16.21 -16.54 -23.25
N ASP A 429 16.02 -15.23 -23.19
CA ASP A 429 15.28 -14.47 -24.19
C ASP A 429 16.01 -14.51 -25.55
N GLN A 430 17.36 -14.47 -25.56
CA GLN A 430 18.16 -14.65 -26.76
C GLN A 430 17.98 -16.03 -27.37
N ARG A 431 18.09 -17.11 -26.58
CA ARG A 431 17.86 -18.49 -27.08
C ARG A 431 16.45 -18.67 -27.62
N LEU A 432 15.45 -18.08 -26.99
CA LEU A 432 14.08 -18.11 -27.50
C LEU A 432 13.98 -17.36 -28.85
N ALA A 433 14.60 -16.17 -28.96
CA ALA A 433 14.60 -15.40 -30.18
C ALA A 433 15.23 -16.18 -31.36
N GLU A 434 16.38 -16.84 -31.10
CA GLU A 434 17.03 -17.74 -32.08
C GLU A 434 16.10 -18.88 -32.50
N THR A 435 15.49 -19.57 -31.53
CA THR A 435 14.52 -20.66 -31.77
C THR A 435 13.30 -20.18 -32.57
N PHE A 436 12.82 -18.94 -32.31
CA PHE A 436 11.70 -18.37 -33.07
C PHE A 436 12.12 -17.93 -34.50
N ALA A 437 13.36 -17.49 -34.67
CA ALA A 437 13.87 -17.11 -35.98
C ALA A 437 13.93 -18.31 -36.92
N ASP A 438 14.27 -19.50 -36.42
CA ASP A 438 14.38 -20.74 -37.16
C ASP A 438 13.03 -21.44 -37.36
N ALA A 439 11.95 -20.99 -36.69
CA ALA A 439 10.64 -21.64 -36.80
C ALA A 439 9.94 -21.35 -38.11
N GLY A 440 9.64 -22.42 -38.84
CA GLY A 440 8.85 -22.36 -40.08
C GLY A 440 7.39 -21.95 -39.79
N ARG A 441 6.76 -21.26 -40.74
CA ARG A 441 5.39 -20.71 -40.58
C ARG A 441 4.35 -21.75 -40.13
N ASN A 442 4.51 -23.01 -40.53
CA ASN A 442 3.58 -24.10 -40.25
C ASN A 442 4.04 -25.02 -39.10
N ASP A 443 5.25 -24.82 -38.56
CA ASP A 443 5.79 -25.64 -37.51
C ASP A 443 5.02 -25.41 -36.18
N PRO A 444 5.06 -26.37 -35.25
CA PRO A 444 4.59 -26.13 -33.89
C PRO A 444 5.30 -24.89 -33.28
N CYS A 445 4.55 -24.02 -32.65
CA CYS A 445 5.17 -22.84 -32.08
C CYS A 445 6.17 -23.22 -30.97
N PRO A 446 7.42 -22.73 -31.03
CA PRO A 446 8.45 -23.04 -30.04
C PRO A 446 8.08 -22.69 -28.58
N CYS A 447 7.05 -21.86 -28.40
CA CYS A 447 6.54 -21.50 -27.04
C CYS A 447 5.79 -22.64 -26.32
N GLY A 448 5.62 -23.80 -26.95
CA GLY A 448 4.92 -24.95 -26.36
C GLY A 448 3.38 -24.82 -26.31
N SER A 449 2.79 -23.81 -26.97
CA SER A 449 1.32 -23.57 -26.94
C SER A 449 0.51 -24.62 -27.71
N GLY A 450 1.16 -25.56 -28.44
CA GLY A 450 0.52 -26.52 -29.32
C GLY A 450 -0.05 -25.93 -30.62
N LYS A 451 -0.01 -24.60 -30.80
CA LYS A 451 -0.48 -23.90 -31.99
C LYS A 451 0.64 -23.84 -33.06
N LYS A 452 0.25 -23.74 -34.34
CA LYS A 452 1.23 -23.44 -35.39
C LYS A 452 1.85 -22.06 -35.17
N PHE A 453 3.13 -21.89 -35.54
CA PHE A 453 3.86 -20.62 -35.35
C PHE A 453 3.11 -19.43 -35.94
N LYS A 454 2.59 -19.52 -37.17
CA LYS A 454 1.76 -18.48 -37.78
C LYS A 454 0.46 -18.14 -37.05
N GLN A 455 0.00 -18.98 -36.15
CA GLN A 455 -1.22 -18.80 -35.34
C GLN A 455 -0.93 -18.33 -33.93
N CYS A 456 0.35 -18.21 -33.58
CA CYS A 456 0.85 -17.82 -32.27
C CYS A 456 1.83 -16.65 -32.41
N HIS A 457 3.12 -16.86 -32.28
CA HIS A 457 4.15 -15.82 -32.31
C HIS A 457 4.54 -15.34 -33.69
N GLY A 458 4.24 -16.10 -34.74
CA GLY A 458 4.43 -15.72 -36.13
C GLY A 458 3.28 -14.91 -36.74
N ARG A 459 2.34 -14.40 -35.94
CA ARG A 459 1.35 -13.40 -36.39
C ARG A 459 2.06 -12.06 -36.59
N ARG A 460 2.19 -11.62 -37.83
CA ARG A 460 2.53 -10.24 -38.21
C ARG A 460 1.25 -9.42 -38.31
#